data_8ea60c5e696be3915679f6b3c62ad513
#
_entry.id   8ea60c5e696be3915679f6b3c62ad513
#
_cell.length_a   1.000
_cell.length_b   1.000
_cell.length_c   1.000
_cell.angle_alpha   90.00
_cell.angle_beta   90.00
_cell.angle_gamma   90.00
#
_symmetry.space_group_name_H-M   'P 1'
#
loop_
_entity.id
_entity.type
_entity.pdbx_description
1 polymer ?
#
loop_
_entity_poly.entity_id
_entity_poly.type
_entity_poly.pdbx_seq_one_letter_code
_entity_poly.pdbx_strand_id
1 'polypeptide(L)'
;MKTMVNRTNGYMLGGLLLMMLALTLWQSRALPAGAHMGYAVLLGAVLLMASALGRRQKQTEWVGKQAFDAPSAIPDTRFADVAANEEAMESLRDLVAFIRSPEKYQKLGARIPRGVLLYGLPGTGKTLMAKALAGEAGVPFFAVNGADFVEMYVGVGASRVRALFRRARKAGRAVIFFDEIDAIGKKRDNRSDEREQTLNALLSEMSGFGDADGIVVLAATNRVDTLDEALLRAGRFDRQIEVPLPTQAQRLQILQVHAQKKPLAQDVCLADIARRTVMFSGAKLESLMNEAAICAVKRGAEAIESADVHHALDQVMLGAERRDLQRLEHERRVTAAHEAAHAIVTAVLLPAQEMQKVSIIPTTRGAAGYSLSLPVEKLFYEQQEILCHIAVALAGREGERMLLGAERVGTGSSNDIEKAALMARRMVCEWGMVPSSDEAYLFSQSQKDAACQQWLHQGQQLAAQVLEEYREAWLKLQNLLMEKESVDGAEVIACLTA
;
A
#
# COMPACT_ATOMS: atom_id res chain seq x y z
N MET A 1 -16.73 32.34 -24.62
CA MET A 1 -18.17 32.13 -24.86
C MET A 1 -18.97 31.66 -23.62
N LYS A 2 -18.45 30.75 -22.77
CA LYS A 2 -19.16 30.29 -21.54
C LYS A 2 -19.31 31.34 -20.44
N THR A 3 -18.45 32.34 -20.33
CA THR A 3 -18.58 33.45 -19.37
C THR A 3 -19.64 34.44 -19.77
N MET A 4 -19.98 34.54 -21.03
CA MET A 4 -21.10 35.38 -21.52
C MET A 4 -22.46 34.73 -21.21
N VAL A 5 -22.59 33.40 -21.36
CA VAL A 5 -23.84 32.67 -21.10
C VAL A 5 -24.22 32.69 -19.61
N ASN A 6 -23.24 32.65 -18.68
CA ASN A 6 -23.55 32.76 -17.24
C ASN A 6 -23.92 34.20 -16.80
N ARG A 7 -23.39 35.22 -17.45
CA ARG A 7 -23.82 36.61 -17.22
C ARG A 7 -25.22 36.87 -17.76
N THR A 8 -25.55 36.36 -18.95
CA THR A 8 -26.89 36.47 -19.54
C THR A 8 -27.94 35.75 -18.71
N ASN A 9 -27.67 34.57 -18.14
CA ASN A 9 -28.61 33.88 -17.24
C ASN A 9 -28.85 34.64 -15.93
N GLY A 10 -27.83 35.28 -15.35
CA GLY A 10 -27.97 36.15 -14.17
C GLY A 10 -28.80 37.41 -14.46
N TYR A 11 -28.61 38.03 -15.63
CA TYR A 11 -29.40 39.19 -16.05
C TYR A 11 -30.82 38.81 -16.47
N MET A 12 -31.04 37.59 -17.08
CA MET A 12 -32.40 37.11 -17.37
C MET A 12 -33.18 36.79 -16.08
N LEU A 13 -32.56 36.18 -15.07
CA LEU A 13 -33.21 35.93 -13.78
C LEU A 13 -33.52 37.24 -13.04
N GLY A 14 -32.61 38.23 -13.06
CA GLY A 14 -32.81 39.53 -12.52
C GLY A 14 -33.93 40.31 -13.26
N GLY A 15 -33.98 40.21 -14.59
CA GLY A 15 -35.02 40.78 -15.42
C GLY A 15 -36.41 40.16 -15.18
N LEU A 16 -36.47 38.83 -15.05
CA LEU A 16 -37.70 38.11 -14.70
C LEU A 16 -38.21 38.50 -13.30
N LEU A 17 -37.34 38.66 -12.31
CA LEU A 17 -37.66 39.10 -10.96
C LEU A 17 -38.16 40.56 -10.95
N LEU A 18 -37.54 41.45 -11.72
CA LEU A 18 -37.99 42.83 -11.87
C LEU A 18 -39.34 42.92 -12.60
N MET A 19 -39.56 42.08 -13.61
CA MET A 19 -40.82 41.99 -14.33
C MET A 19 -41.94 41.41 -13.45
N MET A 20 -41.67 40.42 -12.61
CA MET A 20 -42.60 39.90 -11.60
C MET A 20 -42.93 40.97 -10.55
N LEU A 21 -41.91 41.73 -10.10
CA LEU A 21 -42.11 42.83 -9.16
C LEU A 21 -42.98 43.94 -9.75
N ALA A 22 -42.77 44.28 -11.02
CA ALA A 22 -43.59 45.28 -11.72
C ALA A 22 -45.02 44.80 -11.91
N LEU A 23 -45.23 43.53 -12.25
CA LEU A 23 -46.56 42.89 -12.39
C LEU A 23 -47.30 42.84 -11.04
N THR A 24 -46.61 42.52 -9.95
CA THR A 24 -47.20 42.51 -8.59
C THR A 24 -47.55 43.92 -8.11
N LEU A 25 -46.72 44.92 -8.40
CA LEU A 25 -47.02 46.33 -8.12
C LEU A 25 -48.19 46.86 -8.94
N TRP A 26 -48.36 46.39 -10.17
CA TRP A 26 -49.50 46.77 -11.02
C TRP A 26 -50.80 46.12 -10.56
N GLN A 27 -50.78 44.82 -10.23
CA GLN A 27 -51.95 44.10 -9.70
C GLN A 27 -52.32 44.55 -8.27
N SER A 28 -51.39 45.08 -7.47
CA SER A 28 -51.62 45.50 -6.10
C SER A 28 -52.59 46.69 -6.01
N ARG A 29 -52.79 47.46 -7.09
CA ARG A 29 -53.79 48.57 -7.14
C ARG A 29 -55.22 48.06 -7.17
N ALA A 30 -55.46 46.74 -7.42
CA ALA A 30 -56.81 46.19 -7.57
C ALA A 30 -57.20 45.19 -6.45
N LEU A 31 -56.33 44.96 -5.45
CA LEU A 31 -56.50 43.93 -4.42
C LEU A 31 -56.91 44.53 -3.05
N PRO A 32 -57.75 43.85 -2.25
CA PRO A 32 -58.11 44.28 -0.88
C PRO A 32 -56.90 44.28 0.06
N ALA A 33 -56.86 45.16 1.05
CA ALA A 33 -55.73 45.49 1.90
C ALA A 33 -55.06 44.28 2.63
N GLY A 34 -55.76 43.15 2.83
CA GLY A 34 -55.22 41.95 3.44
C GLY A 34 -54.34 41.09 2.51
N ALA A 35 -54.47 41.23 1.20
CA ALA A 35 -53.72 40.43 0.22
C ALA A 35 -52.27 40.91 0.01
N HIS A 36 -52.00 42.21 0.30
CA HIS A 36 -50.68 42.81 0.15
C HIS A 36 -49.62 42.18 1.08
N MET A 37 -50.02 41.77 2.28
CA MET A 37 -49.12 41.17 3.25
C MET A 37 -48.66 39.74 2.82
N GLY A 38 -49.55 38.96 2.23
CA GLY A 38 -49.23 37.63 1.69
C GLY A 38 -48.22 37.68 0.52
N TYR A 39 -48.40 38.65 -0.40
CA TYR A 39 -47.46 38.84 -1.52
C TYR A 39 -46.09 39.34 -1.06
N ALA A 40 -46.01 40.21 -0.06
CA ALA A 40 -44.74 40.67 0.50
C ALA A 40 -43.94 39.55 1.18
N VAL A 41 -44.63 38.63 1.90
CA VAL A 41 -44.01 37.49 2.54
C VAL A 41 -43.50 36.49 1.47
N LEU A 42 -44.27 36.25 0.43
CA LEU A 42 -43.89 35.32 -0.66
C LEU A 42 -42.68 35.87 -1.45
N LEU A 43 -42.62 37.14 -1.73
CA LEU A 43 -41.51 37.83 -2.39
C LEU A 43 -40.24 37.79 -1.51
N GLY A 44 -40.38 38.01 -0.22
CA GLY A 44 -39.30 37.89 0.76
C GLY A 44 -38.71 36.48 0.82
N ALA A 45 -39.59 35.44 0.81
CA ALA A 45 -39.16 34.04 0.79
C ALA A 45 -38.40 33.68 -0.49
N VAL A 46 -38.88 34.14 -1.66
CA VAL A 46 -38.19 33.92 -2.95
C VAL A 46 -36.81 34.62 -3.00
N LEU A 47 -36.72 35.84 -2.50
CA LEU A 47 -35.46 36.59 -2.42
C LEU A 47 -34.46 35.92 -1.44
N LEU A 48 -34.94 35.43 -0.30
CA LEU A 48 -34.14 34.68 0.65
C LEU A 48 -33.66 33.37 0.04
N MET A 49 -34.52 32.67 -0.67
CA MET A 49 -34.15 31.40 -1.35
C MET A 49 -33.15 31.66 -2.49
N ALA A 50 -33.32 32.70 -3.30
CA ALA A 50 -32.38 33.11 -4.35
C ALA A 50 -31.02 33.53 -3.76
N SER A 51 -31.02 34.26 -2.64
CA SER A 51 -29.79 34.66 -1.94
C SER A 51 -29.07 33.47 -1.30
N ALA A 52 -29.80 32.49 -0.75
CA ALA A 52 -29.26 31.27 -0.18
C ALA A 52 -28.64 30.37 -1.26
N LEU A 53 -29.28 30.25 -2.43
CA LEU A 53 -28.75 29.53 -3.59
C LEU A 53 -27.50 30.22 -4.16
N GLY A 54 -27.49 31.56 -4.26
CA GLY A 54 -26.32 32.34 -4.68
C GLY A 54 -25.13 32.24 -3.70
N ARG A 55 -25.40 32.18 -2.38
CA ARG A 55 -24.37 31.96 -1.36
C ARG A 55 -23.79 30.53 -1.42
N ARG A 56 -24.63 29.51 -1.63
CA ARG A 56 -24.18 28.12 -1.81
C ARG A 56 -23.25 27.99 -3.03
N GLN A 57 -23.60 28.62 -4.14
CA GLN A 57 -22.79 28.57 -5.36
C GLN A 57 -21.44 29.30 -5.21
N LYS A 58 -21.38 30.39 -4.48
CA LYS A 58 -20.14 31.11 -4.16
C LYS A 58 -19.28 30.34 -3.15
N GLN A 59 -19.88 29.65 -2.18
CA GLN A 59 -19.17 28.84 -1.18
C GLN A 59 -18.49 27.63 -1.81
N THR A 60 -19.16 26.95 -2.76
CA THR A 60 -18.56 25.83 -3.51
C THR A 60 -17.42 26.27 -4.43
N GLU A 61 -17.49 27.44 -5.05
CA GLU A 61 -16.36 28.02 -5.81
C GLU A 61 -15.18 28.43 -4.92
N TRP A 62 -15.46 28.92 -3.71
CA TRP A 62 -14.44 29.40 -2.77
C TRP A 62 -13.67 28.23 -2.13
N VAL A 63 -14.36 27.18 -1.71
CA VAL A 63 -13.74 25.95 -1.17
C VAL A 63 -12.89 25.25 -2.23
N GLY A 64 -13.34 25.23 -3.50
CA GLY A 64 -12.55 24.69 -4.61
C GLY A 64 -11.29 25.50 -4.95
N LYS A 65 -11.28 26.80 -4.69
CA LYS A 65 -10.13 27.68 -4.96
C LYS A 65 -9.03 27.55 -3.91
N GLN A 66 -9.35 27.46 -2.62
CA GLN A 66 -8.33 27.43 -1.57
C GLN A 66 -7.53 26.12 -1.51
N ALA A 67 -8.12 24.97 -1.86
CA ALA A 67 -7.46 23.68 -1.75
C ALA A 67 -6.35 23.44 -2.81
N PHE A 68 -6.33 24.22 -3.92
CA PHE A 68 -5.43 23.99 -5.05
C PHE A 68 -4.67 25.23 -5.55
N ASP A 69 -4.58 26.31 -4.75
CA ASP A 69 -3.98 27.58 -5.19
C ASP A 69 -2.44 27.64 -5.04
N ALA A 70 -1.82 26.63 -4.44
CA ALA A 70 -0.36 26.56 -4.41
C ALA A 70 0.20 26.34 -5.85
N PRO A 71 1.17 27.13 -6.30
CA PRO A 71 1.84 26.87 -7.57
C PRO A 71 2.51 25.52 -7.49
N SER A 72 2.26 24.65 -8.45
CA SER A 72 2.98 23.37 -8.53
C SER A 72 4.41 23.67 -8.94
N ALA A 73 5.36 23.34 -8.06
CA ALA A 73 6.77 23.44 -8.38
C ALA A 73 7.19 22.27 -9.29
N ILE A 74 8.20 22.48 -10.12
CA ILE A 74 8.89 21.39 -10.79
C ILE A 74 9.70 20.67 -9.70
N PRO A 75 9.52 19.34 -9.53
CA PRO A 75 10.28 18.61 -8.51
C PRO A 75 11.78 18.56 -8.83
N ASP A 76 12.60 18.64 -7.79
CA ASP A 76 14.06 18.45 -7.92
C ASP A 76 14.45 16.98 -8.08
N THR A 77 13.56 16.05 -7.72
CA THR A 77 13.74 14.61 -7.81
C THR A 77 13.97 14.17 -9.25
N ARG A 78 14.98 13.33 -9.49
CA ARG A 78 15.35 12.78 -10.77
C ARG A 78 15.30 11.24 -10.77
N PHE A 79 15.41 10.62 -11.94
CA PHE A 79 15.48 9.16 -12.03
C PHE A 79 16.71 8.57 -11.31
N ALA A 80 17.79 9.33 -11.16
CA ALA A 80 18.95 8.93 -10.40
C ALA A 80 18.67 8.73 -8.88
N ASP A 81 17.61 9.36 -8.37
CA ASP A 81 17.19 9.25 -6.97
C ASP A 81 16.25 8.05 -6.73
N VAL A 82 15.91 7.31 -7.79
CA VAL A 82 14.92 6.23 -7.74
C VAL A 82 15.56 4.91 -8.10
N ALA A 83 15.65 4.00 -7.14
CA ALA A 83 16.01 2.62 -7.39
C ALA A 83 14.72 1.79 -7.59
N ALA A 84 14.39 1.50 -8.84
CA ALA A 84 13.22 0.71 -9.24
C ALA A 84 13.59 -0.34 -10.29
N ASN A 85 12.64 -1.23 -10.64
CA ASN A 85 12.87 -2.19 -11.69
C ASN A 85 13.05 -1.51 -13.05
N GLU A 86 13.94 -2.05 -13.88
CA GLU A 86 14.33 -1.42 -15.15
C GLU A 86 13.15 -1.26 -16.11
N GLU A 87 12.22 -2.21 -16.14
CA GLU A 87 11.00 -2.16 -16.97
C GLU A 87 10.10 -0.97 -16.63
N ALA A 88 9.90 -0.70 -15.33
CA ALA A 88 9.15 0.47 -14.90
C ALA A 88 9.89 1.76 -15.26
N MET A 89 11.21 1.78 -15.07
CA MET A 89 12.04 2.94 -15.40
C MET A 89 12.06 3.22 -16.89
N GLU A 90 12.18 2.20 -17.74
CA GLU A 90 12.12 2.35 -19.21
C GLU A 90 10.76 2.92 -19.63
N SER A 91 9.67 2.35 -19.07
CA SER A 91 8.33 2.84 -19.30
C SER A 91 8.16 4.32 -18.94
N LEU A 92 8.79 4.77 -17.86
CA LEU A 92 8.74 6.18 -17.44
C LEU A 92 9.66 7.07 -18.33
N ARG A 93 10.80 6.57 -18.79
CA ARG A 93 11.68 7.29 -19.74
C ARG A 93 10.96 7.57 -21.07
N ASP A 94 10.17 6.60 -21.55
CA ASP A 94 9.32 6.80 -22.74
C ASP A 94 8.33 7.95 -22.55
N LEU A 95 7.70 8.03 -21.37
CA LEU A 95 6.77 9.12 -21.03
C LEU A 95 7.47 10.48 -20.98
N VAL A 96 8.70 10.54 -20.42
CA VAL A 96 9.51 11.77 -20.45
C VAL A 96 9.83 12.20 -21.87
N ALA A 97 10.25 11.26 -22.72
CA ALA A 97 10.55 11.54 -24.13
C ALA A 97 9.32 12.09 -24.86
N PHE A 98 8.16 11.55 -24.55
CA PHE A 98 6.87 12.03 -25.04
C PHE A 98 6.55 13.45 -24.55
N ILE A 99 6.57 13.70 -23.23
CA ILE A 99 6.26 15.03 -22.67
C ILE A 99 7.18 16.10 -23.27
N ARG A 100 8.45 15.76 -23.50
CA ARG A 100 9.44 16.67 -24.11
C ARG A 100 9.20 16.94 -25.59
N SER A 101 8.76 15.93 -26.35
CA SER A 101 8.67 16.01 -27.82
C SER A 101 7.43 15.30 -28.39
N PRO A 102 6.19 15.73 -28.06
CA PRO A 102 4.96 15.06 -28.50
C PRO A 102 4.80 15.03 -30.04
N GLU A 103 5.34 16.04 -30.73
CA GLU A 103 5.22 16.17 -32.20
C GLU A 103 5.90 15.03 -32.95
N LYS A 104 6.97 14.41 -32.39
CA LYS A 104 7.64 13.27 -33.01
C LYS A 104 6.74 12.05 -33.12
N TYR A 105 5.96 11.81 -32.04
CA TYR A 105 5.03 10.68 -31.97
C TYR A 105 3.82 10.89 -32.88
N GLN A 106 3.29 12.12 -32.92
CA GLN A 106 2.16 12.48 -33.78
C GLN A 106 2.52 12.30 -35.29
N LYS A 107 3.72 12.65 -35.70
CA LYS A 107 4.16 12.47 -37.09
C LYS A 107 4.13 11.03 -37.56
N LEU A 108 4.32 10.07 -36.66
CA LEU A 108 4.29 8.65 -36.95
C LEU A 108 2.91 8.03 -36.67
N GLY A 109 1.90 8.83 -36.24
CA GLY A 109 0.57 8.35 -35.91
C GLY A 109 0.51 7.52 -34.63
N ALA A 110 1.57 7.58 -33.79
CA ALA A 110 1.61 6.86 -32.52
C ALA A 110 0.64 7.50 -31.53
N ARG A 111 -0.22 6.67 -30.94
CA ARG A 111 -1.09 7.07 -29.83
C ARG A 111 -0.30 6.99 -28.53
N ILE A 112 -0.35 8.06 -27.77
CA ILE A 112 0.36 8.17 -26.52
C ILE A 112 -0.56 7.78 -25.37
N PRO A 113 -0.05 7.03 -24.36
CA PRO A 113 -0.82 6.76 -23.15
C PRO A 113 -1.15 8.07 -22.46
N ARG A 114 -2.45 8.36 -22.31
CA ARG A 114 -2.93 9.57 -21.60
C ARG A 114 -2.89 9.40 -20.09
N GLY A 115 -3.02 8.15 -19.65
CA GLY A 115 -3.01 7.78 -18.25
C GLY A 115 -2.15 6.55 -18.00
N VAL A 116 -1.37 6.61 -16.93
CA VAL A 116 -0.53 5.50 -16.47
C VAL A 116 -0.87 5.18 -15.03
N LEU A 117 -1.13 3.92 -14.75
CA LEU A 117 -1.41 3.41 -13.42
C LEU A 117 -0.16 2.73 -12.87
N LEU A 118 0.38 3.25 -11.77
CA LEU A 118 1.42 2.61 -10.97
C LEU A 118 0.74 1.77 -9.88
N TYR A 119 0.97 0.45 -9.85
CA TYR A 119 0.38 -0.40 -8.84
C TYR A 119 1.42 -1.30 -8.17
N GLY A 120 1.16 -1.74 -6.95
CA GLY A 120 2.06 -2.58 -6.16
C GLY A 120 1.94 -2.31 -4.67
N LEU A 121 2.73 -3.03 -3.88
CA LEU A 121 2.69 -2.94 -2.42
C LEU A 121 3.00 -1.53 -1.90
N PRO A 122 2.51 -1.16 -0.69
CA PRO A 122 2.80 0.15 -0.12
C PRO A 122 4.29 0.35 0.15
N GLY A 123 4.76 1.59 -0.04
CA GLY A 123 6.15 1.96 0.21
C GLY A 123 7.15 1.51 -0.85
N THR A 124 6.71 1.04 -2.03
CA THR A 124 7.58 0.65 -3.15
C THR A 124 8.11 1.83 -3.99
N GLY A 125 7.72 3.07 -3.66
CA GLY A 125 8.25 4.27 -4.32
C GLY A 125 7.38 4.84 -5.45
N LYS A 126 6.12 4.41 -5.60
CA LYS A 126 5.19 4.89 -6.66
C LYS A 126 5.10 6.41 -6.75
N THR A 127 4.90 7.08 -5.63
CA THR A 127 4.84 8.55 -5.55
C THR A 127 6.18 9.20 -5.89
N LEU A 128 7.31 8.58 -5.49
CA LEU A 128 8.66 9.05 -5.81
C LEU A 128 8.94 8.95 -7.32
N MET A 129 8.54 7.85 -7.96
CA MET A 129 8.64 7.64 -9.40
C MET A 129 7.85 8.70 -10.19
N ALA A 130 6.63 9.03 -9.74
CA ALA A 130 5.82 10.08 -10.35
C ALA A 130 6.46 11.46 -10.24
N LYS A 131 7.06 11.79 -9.09
CA LYS A 131 7.83 13.02 -8.89
C LYS A 131 9.07 13.05 -9.80
N ALA A 132 9.82 11.95 -9.85
CA ALA A 132 11.02 11.83 -10.67
C ALA A 132 10.71 12.01 -12.16
N LEU A 133 9.59 11.45 -12.63
CA LEU A 133 9.14 11.65 -14.03
C LEU A 133 8.89 13.14 -14.32
N ALA A 134 8.19 13.86 -13.46
CA ALA A 134 7.91 15.28 -13.64
C ALA A 134 9.20 16.13 -13.58
N GLY A 135 10.07 15.81 -12.61
CA GLY A 135 11.38 16.44 -12.48
C GLY A 135 12.26 16.19 -13.70
N GLU A 136 12.36 14.95 -14.18
CA GLU A 136 13.13 14.58 -15.36
C GLU A 136 12.59 15.27 -16.62
N ALA A 137 11.26 15.33 -16.77
CA ALA A 137 10.61 16.03 -17.86
C ALA A 137 10.75 17.56 -17.78
N GLY A 138 11.02 18.11 -16.59
CA GLY A 138 11.11 19.55 -16.35
C GLY A 138 9.76 20.27 -16.41
N VAL A 139 8.69 19.59 -15.96
CA VAL A 139 7.31 20.10 -16.03
C VAL A 139 6.66 20.19 -14.65
N PRO A 140 5.64 21.07 -14.47
CA PRO A 140 4.88 21.18 -13.24
C PRO A 140 4.25 19.85 -12.82
N PHE A 141 4.30 19.56 -11.52
CA PHE A 141 3.76 18.37 -10.88
C PHE A 141 2.57 18.72 -10.00
N PHE A 142 1.39 18.22 -10.34
CA PHE A 142 0.15 18.41 -9.60
C PHE A 142 -0.20 17.12 -8.86
N ALA A 143 0.21 17.01 -7.59
CA ALA A 143 -0.08 15.86 -6.75
C ALA A 143 -1.35 16.09 -5.93
N VAL A 144 -2.21 15.08 -5.90
CA VAL A 144 -3.44 15.04 -5.11
C VAL A 144 -3.64 13.63 -4.56
N ASN A 145 -4.27 13.53 -3.39
CA ASN A 145 -4.71 12.25 -2.84
C ASN A 145 -6.15 11.96 -3.28
N GLY A 146 -6.45 10.70 -3.66
CA GLY A 146 -7.81 10.28 -4.01
C GLY A 146 -8.82 10.55 -2.89
N ALA A 147 -8.39 10.47 -1.63
CA ALA A 147 -9.24 10.78 -0.48
C ALA A 147 -9.70 12.24 -0.44
N ASP A 148 -8.95 13.19 -1.01
CA ASP A 148 -9.29 14.62 -1.05
C ASP A 148 -10.54 14.90 -1.89
N PHE A 149 -10.98 13.94 -2.68
CA PHE A 149 -12.16 14.03 -3.54
C PHE A 149 -13.40 13.33 -2.98
N VAL A 150 -13.26 12.64 -1.85
CA VAL A 150 -14.37 11.98 -1.15
C VAL A 150 -14.94 12.95 -0.13
N GLU A 151 -16.09 13.53 -0.42
CA GLU A 151 -16.75 14.53 0.41
C GLU A 151 -18.20 14.12 0.71
N MET A 152 -18.80 14.70 1.75
CA MET A 152 -20.20 14.44 2.10
C MET A 152 -21.21 15.20 1.21
N TYR A 153 -20.74 16.22 0.47
CA TYR A 153 -21.60 17.07 -0.35
C TYR A 153 -21.48 16.72 -1.82
N VAL A 154 -22.59 16.35 -2.43
CA VAL A 154 -22.69 15.94 -3.84
C VAL A 154 -22.14 16.99 -4.79
N GLY A 155 -21.23 16.60 -5.69
CA GLY A 155 -20.65 17.44 -6.73
C GLY A 155 -19.42 18.25 -6.36
N VAL A 156 -18.99 18.28 -5.10
CA VAL A 156 -17.75 18.98 -4.67
C VAL A 156 -16.52 18.29 -5.24
N GLY A 157 -16.41 16.97 -5.11
CA GLY A 157 -15.32 16.17 -5.67
C GLY A 157 -15.19 16.37 -7.18
N ALA A 158 -16.29 16.26 -7.92
CA ALA A 158 -16.31 16.48 -9.37
C ALA A 158 -15.87 17.92 -9.77
N SER A 159 -16.20 18.92 -8.96
CA SER A 159 -15.77 20.30 -9.18
C SER A 159 -14.26 20.48 -8.97
N ARG A 160 -13.69 19.84 -7.94
CA ARG A 160 -12.24 19.80 -7.66
C ARG A 160 -11.47 19.14 -8.81
N VAL A 161 -11.94 18.00 -9.31
CA VAL A 161 -11.35 17.33 -10.48
C VAL A 161 -11.27 18.31 -11.66
N ARG A 162 -12.39 18.93 -12.05
CA ARG A 162 -12.42 19.89 -13.16
C ARG A 162 -11.51 21.10 -12.91
N ALA A 163 -11.37 21.56 -11.66
CA ALA A 163 -10.48 22.67 -11.30
C ALA A 163 -9.00 22.27 -11.49
N LEU A 164 -8.61 21.08 -11.03
CA LEU A 164 -7.26 20.51 -11.20
C LEU A 164 -6.88 20.43 -12.69
N PHE A 165 -7.72 19.80 -13.51
CA PHE A 165 -7.47 19.66 -14.95
C PHE A 165 -7.41 21.01 -15.69
N ARG A 166 -8.24 21.97 -15.32
CA ARG A 166 -8.16 23.35 -15.86
C ARG A 166 -6.83 24.03 -15.54
N ARG A 167 -6.27 23.79 -14.35
CA ARG A 167 -4.97 24.34 -13.94
C ARG A 167 -3.84 23.69 -14.74
N ALA A 168 -3.85 22.37 -14.88
CA ALA A 168 -2.87 21.65 -15.69
C ALA A 168 -2.88 22.14 -17.15
N ARG A 169 -4.06 22.33 -17.75
CA ARG A 169 -4.17 22.90 -19.11
C ARG A 169 -3.63 24.33 -19.21
N LYS A 170 -3.76 25.15 -18.17
CA LYS A 170 -3.18 26.52 -18.15
C LYS A 170 -1.66 26.49 -18.04
N ALA A 171 -1.08 25.48 -17.40
CA ALA A 171 0.35 25.29 -17.30
C ALA A 171 0.95 24.79 -18.63
N GLY A 172 0.13 24.27 -19.55
CA GLY A 172 0.59 23.62 -20.77
C GLY A 172 1.03 22.19 -20.51
N ARG A 173 2.33 21.90 -20.64
CA ARG A 173 2.88 20.58 -20.30
C ARG A 173 2.88 20.38 -18.78
N ALA A 174 2.38 19.24 -18.30
CA ALA A 174 2.26 18.97 -16.87
C ALA A 174 2.11 17.47 -16.58
N VAL A 175 2.44 17.09 -15.36
CA VAL A 175 2.10 15.78 -14.79
C VAL A 175 1.05 15.99 -13.71
N ILE A 176 -0.08 15.28 -13.84
CA ILE A 176 -1.10 15.17 -12.79
C ILE A 176 -0.93 13.82 -12.13
N PHE A 177 -0.83 13.78 -10.81
CA PHE A 177 -0.66 12.55 -10.05
C PHE A 177 -1.77 12.38 -9.02
N PHE A 178 -2.48 11.25 -9.11
CA PHE A 178 -3.47 10.82 -8.14
C PHE A 178 -2.88 9.72 -7.28
N ASP A 179 -2.57 10.01 -6.03
CA ASP A 179 -2.21 8.98 -5.07
C ASP A 179 -3.48 8.33 -4.50
N GLU A 180 -3.41 7.02 -4.18
CA GLU A 180 -4.54 6.26 -3.64
C GLU A 180 -5.83 6.41 -4.46
N ILE A 181 -5.72 6.23 -5.79
CA ILE A 181 -6.86 6.40 -6.72
C ILE A 181 -8.04 5.48 -6.40
N ASP A 182 -7.81 4.37 -5.69
CA ASP A 182 -8.83 3.44 -5.21
C ASP A 182 -9.82 4.09 -4.24
N ALA A 183 -9.49 5.21 -3.60
CA ALA A 183 -10.44 5.98 -2.78
C ALA A 183 -11.66 6.47 -3.58
N ILE A 184 -11.46 6.83 -4.86
CA ILE A 184 -12.52 7.31 -5.77
C ILE A 184 -12.88 6.30 -6.87
N GLY A 185 -11.96 5.38 -7.18
CA GLY A 185 -12.05 4.45 -8.31
C GLY A 185 -12.46 3.04 -7.96
N LYS A 186 -12.96 2.75 -6.76
CA LYS A 186 -13.38 1.41 -6.32
C LYS A 186 -14.62 0.92 -7.08
N LYS A 187 -14.69 -0.40 -7.36
CA LYS A 187 -15.86 -1.09 -7.94
C LYS A 187 -17.14 -0.72 -7.18
N ARG A 188 -18.24 -0.65 -7.90
CA ARG A 188 -19.54 -0.15 -7.42
C ARG A 188 -20.03 -0.89 -6.18
N ASP A 189 -20.11 -0.18 -5.07
CA ASP A 189 -20.93 -0.53 -3.91
C ASP A 189 -22.17 0.38 -3.93
N ASN A 190 -23.37 -0.17 -3.79
CA ASN A 190 -24.68 0.48 -3.94
C ASN A 190 -24.95 1.73 -3.05
N ARG A 191 -23.95 2.48 -2.59
CA ARG A 191 -24.12 3.44 -1.50
C ARG A 191 -23.58 4.87 -1.70
N SER A 192 -22.98 5.25 -2.84
CA SER A 192 -22.46 6.64 -2.92
C SER A 192 -22.49 7.22 -4.32
N ASP A 193 -23.59 7.93 -4.65
CA ASP A 193 -23.76 8.73 -5.87
C ASP A 193 -22.64 9.77 -6.08
N GLU A 194 -22.01 10.24 -5.01
CA GLU A 194 -20.96 11.25 -5.05
C GLU A 194 -19.64 10.71 -5.62
N ARG A 195 -19.23 9.52 -5.18
CA ARG A 195 -18.00 8.88 -5.72
C ARG A 195 -18.15 8.61 -7.21
N GLU A 196 -19.32 8.16 -7.62
CA GLU A 196 -19.62 7.90 -9.04
C GLU A 196 -19.58 9.20 -9.86
N GLN A 197 -20.11 10.29 -9.35
CA GLN A 197 -20.02 11.62 -10.01
C GLN A 197 -18.59 12.10 -10.13
N THR A 198 -17.77 11.92 -9.09
CA THR A 198 -16.36 12.30 -9.08
C THR A 198 -15.57 11.45 -10.07
N LEU A 199 -15.78 10.13 -10.06
CA LEU A 199 -15.19 9.19 -11.01
C LEU A 199 -15.56 9.56 -12.46
N ASN A 200 -16.84 9.78 -12.73
CA ASN A 200 -17.31 10.17 -14.06
C ASN A 200 -16.73 11.53 -14.51
N ALA A 201 -16.52 12.47 -13.59
CA ALA A 201 -15.85 13.72 -13.89
C ALA A 201 -14.37 13.49 -14.27
N LEU A 202 -13.65 12.62 -13.53
CA LEU A 202 -12.27 12.24 -13.85
C LEU A 202 -12.19 11.58 -15.23
N LEU A 203 -13.03 10.59 -15.50
CA LEU A 203 -13.08 9.87 -16.78
C LEU A 203 -13.38 10.83 -17.95
N SER A 204 -14.28 11.79 -17.75
CA SER A 204 -14.63 12.80 -18.75
C SER A 204 -13.47 13.76 -19.03
N GLU A 205 -12.78 14.23 -17.99
CA GLU A 205 -11.63 15.13 -18.14
C GLU A 205 -10.44 14.42 -18.82
N MET A 206 -10.17 13.14 -18.48
CA MET A 206 -9.14 12.34 -19.16
C MET A 206 -9.44 12.11 -20.64
N SER A 207 -10.70 11.82 -20.97
CA SER A 207 -11.13 11.64 -22.36
C SER A 207 -11.11 12.94 -23.19
N GLY A 208 -11.16 14.08 -22.51
CA GLY A 208 -11.21 15.42 -23.13
C GLY A 208 -9.84 16.02 -23.48
N PHE A 209 -8.71 15.32 -23.23
CA PHE A 209 -7.39 15.81 -23.66
C PHE A 209 -7.19 15.65 -25.16
N GLY A 210 -6.65 16.69 -25.79
CA GLY A 210 -6.10 16.60 -27.15
C GLY A 210 -4.72 15.91 -27.13
N ASP A 211 -4.37 15.23 -28.21
CA ASP A 211 -3.05 14.56 -28.34
C ASP A 211 -1.86 15.58 -28.34
N ALA A 212 -2.16 16.87 -28.38
CA ALA A 212 -1.18 17.96 -28.39
C ALA A 212 -0.92 18.59 -27.01
N ASP A 213 -1.70 18.24 -25.98
CA ASP A 213 -1.69 19.01 -24.71
C ASP A 213 -0.44 18.76 -23.85
N GLY A 214 0.34 17.69 -24.11
CA GLY A 214 1.57 17.37 -23.35
C GLY A 214 1.32 17.11 -21.86
N ILE A 215 0.07 16.77 -21.49
CA ILE A 215 -0.32 16.46 -20.13
C ILE A 215 -0.40 14.94 -19.97
N VAL A 216 0.28 14.41 -18.95
CA VAL A 216 0.23 12.99 -18.57
C VAL A 216 -0.43 12.88 -17.21
N VAL A 217 -1.39 11.96 -17.10
CA VAL A 217 -2.05 11.64 -15.84
C VAL A 217 -1.46 10.34 -15.29
N LEU A 218 -0.87 10.41 -14.11
CA LEU A 218 -0.41 9.24 -13.37
C LEU A 218 -1.38 8.97 -12.21
N ALA A 219 -1.63 7.71 -11.93
CA ALA A 219 -2.32 7.31 -10.71
C ALA A 219 -1.52 6.23 -9.98
N ALA A 220 -1.63 6.18 -8.67
CA ALA A 220 -1.07 5.11 -7.85
C ALA A 220 -2.15 4.42 -7.04
N THR A 221 -2.03 3.09 -6.91
CA THR A 221 -2.86 2.28 -6.03
C THR A 221 -2.07 1.13 -5.42
N ASN A 222 -2.47 0.71 -4.24
CA ASN A 222 -1.98 -0.52 -3.62
C ASN A 222 -2.90 -1.71 -3.91
N ARG A 223 -4.07 -1.48 -4.54
CA ARG A 223 -5.14 -2.47 -4.71
C ARG A 223 -5.77 -2.38 -6.10
N VAL A 224 -5.04 -2.81 -7.12
CA VAL A 224 -5.51 -2.79 -8.51
C VAL A 224 -6.78 -3.64 -8.72
N ASP A 225 -6.92 -4.73 -7.96
CA ASP A 225 -8.07 -5.66 -7.96
C ASP A 225 -9.40 -4.99 -7.60
N THR A 226 -9.35 -3.91 -6.82
CA THR A 226 -10.55 -3.19 -6.36
C THR A 226 -11.01 -2.08 -7.29
N LEU A 227 -10.21 -1.72 -8.30
CA LEU A 227 -10.52 -0.62 -9.21
C LEU A 227 -11.66 -0.97 -10.18
N ASP A 228 -12.46 0.04 -10.51
CA ASP A 228 -13.48 -0.04 -11.56
C ASP A 228 -12.82 -0.23 -12.94
N GLU A 229 -13.27 -1.22 -13.68
CA GLU A 229 -12.76 -1.54 -15.02
C GLU A 229 -12.86 -0.36 -16.00
N ALA A 230 -13.79 0.56 -15.76
CA ALA A 230 -13.90 1.77 -16.55
C ALA A 230 -12.66 2.64 -16.52
N LEU A 231 -11.89 2.62 -15.42
CA LEU A 231 -10.60 3.35 -15.32
C LEU A 231 -9.51 2.74 -16.19
N LEU A 232 -9.55 1.43 -16.40
CA LEU A 232 -8.51 0.65 -17.09
C LEU A 232 -8.74 0.54 -18.61
N ARG A 233 -9.82 1.17 -19.13
CA ARG A 233 -10.14 1.15 -20.57
C ARG A 233 -9.21 2.07 -21.36
N ALA A 234 -9.02 1.72 -22.65
CA ALA A 234 -8.23 2.51 -23.60
C ALA A 234 -8.61 4.01 -23.60
N GLY A 235 -7.61 4.88 -23.60
CA GLY A 235 -7.77 6.34 -23.51
C GLY A 235 -7.96 6.88 -22.09
N ARG A 236 -7.76 6.04 -21.06
CA ARG A 236 -7.78 6.38 -19.64
C ARG A 236 -6.46 5.92 -19.00
N PHE A 237 -6.48 5.01 -18.00
CA PHE A 237 -5.27 4.36 -17.49
C PHE A 237 -4.98 3.09 -18.30
N ASP A 238 -4.62 3.27 -19.54
CA ASP A 238 -4.40 2.19 -20.51
C ASP A 238 -3.01 1.56 -20.40
N ARG A 239 -2.06 2.24 -19.74
CA ARG A 239 -0.75 1.66 -19.41
C ARG A 239 -0.70 1.39 -17.91
N GLN A 240 -0.49 0.13 -17.55
CA GLN A 240 -0.34 -0.32 -16.16
C GLN A 240 1.11 -0.73 -15.94
N ILE A 241 1.73 -0.19 -14.90
CA ILE A 241 3.13 -0.46 -14.53
C ILE A 241 3.14 -1.03 -13.12
N GLU A 242 3.57 -2.27 -12.98
CA GLU A 242 3.80 -2.87 -11.68
C GLU A 242 5.08 -2.33 -11.05
N VAL A 243 4.98 -1.96 -9.78
CA VAL A 243 6.12 -1.57 -8.95
C VAL A 243 6.27 -2.61 -7.84
N PRO A 244 7.02 -3.71 -8.11
CA PRO A 244 7.19 -4.79 -7.17
C PRO A 244 8.08 -4.38 -6.00
N LEU A 245 8.24 -5.28 -5.03
CA LEU A 245 9.26 -5.13 -4.00
C LEU A 245 10.66 -5.15 -4.64
N PRO A 246 11.61 -4.37 -4.10
CA PRO A 246 12.93 -4.28 -4.67
C PRO A 246 13.71 -5.59 -4.53
N THR A 247 14.44 -5.98 -5.57
CA THR A 247 15.42 -7.07 -5.57
C THR A 247 16.59 -6.74 -4.63
N GLN A 248 17.43 -7.71 -4.30
CA GLN A 248 18.61 -7.47 -3.45
C GLN A 248 19.50 -6.35 -3.99
N ALA A 249 19.74 -6.29 -5.32
CA ALA A 249 20.54 -5.25 -5.94
C ALA A 249 19.90 -3.86 -5.80
N GLN A 250 18.59 -3.78 -5.97
CA GLN A 250 17.83 -2.53 -5.80
C GLN A 250 17.76 -2.12 -4.32
N ARG A 251 17.62 -3.07 -3.38
CA ARG A 251 17.71 -2.77 -1.94
C ARG A 251 19.06 -2.16 -1.58
N LEU A 252 20.16 -2.68 -2.15
CA LEU A 252 21.48 -2.09 -1.95
C LEU A 252 21.54 -0.64 -2.47
N GLN A 253 21.01 -0.37 -3.66
CA GLN A 253 20.94 1.00 -4.20
C GLN A 253 20.11 1.92 -3.32
N ILE A 254 18.95 1.48 -2.85
CA ILE A 254 18.08 2.24 -1.93
C ILE A 254 18.85 2.55 -0.63
N LEU A 255 19.50 1.55 -0.05
CA LEU A 255 20.31 1.74 1.16
C LEU A 255 21.45 2.73 0.94
N GLN A 256 22.13 2.70 -0.20
CA GLN A 256 23.17 3.66 -0.57
C GLN A 256 22.62 5.10 -0.62
N VAL A 257 21.45 5.29 -1.25
CA VAL A 257 20.79 6.61 -1.30
C VAL A 257 20.50 7.13 0.12
N HIS A 258 19.91 6.30 0.99
CA HIS A 258 19.57 6.70 2.35
C HIS A 258 20.78 6.83 3.30
N ALA A 259 21.90 6.19 2.95
CA ALA A 259 23.16 6.26 3.67
C ALA A 259 23.99 7.53 3.36
N GLN A 260 23.82 8.18 2.19
CA GLN A 260 24.65 9.31 1.74
C GLN A 260 24.77 10.45 2.73
N LYS A 261 23.75 10.68 3.56
CA LYS A 261 23.70 11.78 4.53
C LYS A 261 23.90 11.30 5.98
N LYS A 262 24.32 10.05 6.17
CA LYS A 262 24.49 9.45 7.51
C LYS A 262 25.93 9.02 7.71
N PRO A 263 26.56 9.34 8.85
CA PRO A 263 27.89 8.85 9.18
C PRO A 263 27.82 7.35 9.49
N LEU A 264 28.39 6.51 8.63
CA LEU A 264 28.50 5.06 8.82
C LEU A 264 29.93 4.72 9.27
N ALA A 265 30.02 3.83 10.24
CA ALA A 265 31.30 3.23 10.64
C ALA A 265 31.78 2.21 9.57
N GLN A 266 33.07 1.85 9.63
CA GLN A 266 33.67 0.95 8.62
C GLN A 266 33.17 -0.48 8.68
N ASP A 267 32.60 -0.92 9.79
CA ASP A 267 32.02 -2.23 10.02
C ASP A 267 30.62 -2.42 9.41
N VAL A 268 29.98 -1.35 8.91
CA VAL A 268 28.66 -1.40 8.30
C VAL A 268 28.74 -1.84 6.85
N CYS A 269 28.28 -3.05 6.57
CA CYS A 269 28.19 -3.60 5.21
C CYS A 269 26.79 -3.48 4.63
N LEU A 270 26.55 -2.48 3.77
CA LEU A 270 25.23 -2.28 3.12
C LEU A 270 24.79 -3.47 2.26
N ALA A 271 25.74 -4.24 1.71
CA ALA A 271 25.42 -5.43 0.93
C ALA A 271 24.85 -6.57 1.82
N ASP A 272 25.38 -6.74 3.03
CA ASP A 272 24.85 -7.69 4.00
C ASP A 272 23.45 -7.26 4.48
N ILE A 273 23.26 -5.96 4.74
CA ILE A 273 21.93 -5.42 5.09
C ILE A 273 20.93 -5.66 3.96
N ALA A 274 21.32 -5.42 2.69
CA ALA A 274 20.47 -5.69 1.53
C ALA A 274 20.10 -7.18 1.42
N ARG A 275 21.01 -8.09 1.75
CA ARG A 275 20.76 -9.55 1.80
C ARG A 275 19.75 -9.90 2.89
N ARG A 276 19.88 -9.34 4.09
CA ARG A 276 19.02 -9.61 5.25
C ARG A 276 17.64 -8.97 5.20
N THR A 277 17.43 -7.98 4.33
CA THR A 277 16.17 -7.23 4.22
C THR A 277 15.25 -7.74 3.11
N VAL A 278 15.17 -9.07 2.93
CA VAL A 278 14.23 -9.69 2.01
C VAL A 278 12.81 -9.23 2.29
N MET A 279 12.01 -8.98 1.25
CA MET A 279 10.63 -8.45 1.34
C MET A 279 10.51 -7.04 1.95
N PHE A 280 11.59 -6.27 2.09
CA PHE A 280 11.49 -4.87 2.49
C PHE A 280 11.17 -3.99 1.28
N SER A 281 10.20 -3.11 1.48
CA SER A 281 9.94 -2.00 0.55
C SER A 281 10.95 -0.86 0.78
N GLY A 282 11.05 0.08 -0.18
CA GLY A 282 11.91 1.26 -0.03
C GLY A 282 11.66 2.04 1.25
N ALA A 283 10.40 2.23 1.62
CA ALA A 283 10.02 2.91 2.85
C ALA A 283 10.47 2.16 4.13
N LYS A 284 10.45 0.82 4.10
CA LYS A 284 10.98 0.03 5.22
C LYS A 284 12.50 0.14 5.34
N LEU A 285 13.22 0.20 4.21
CA LEU A 285 14.67 0.41 4.21
C LEU A 285 15.05 1.82 4.71
N GLU A 286 14.29 2.83 4.33
CA GLU A 286 14.43 4.18 4.88
C GLU A 286 14.22 4.20 6.39
N SER A 287 13.14 3.57 6.86
CA SER A 287 12.83 3.43 8.30
C SER A 287 13.94 2.71 9.04
N LEU A 288 14.51 1.64 8.47
CA LEU A 288 15.63 0.90 9.03
C LEU A 288 16.86 1.80 9.25
N MET A 289 17.25 2.54 8.21
CA MET A 289 18.40 3.44 8.28
C MET A 289 18.18 4.62 9.23
N ASN A 290 16.94 5.06 9.37
CA ASN A 290 16.57 6.09 10.34
C ASN A 290 16.61 5.55 11.78
N GLU A 291 16.08 4.36 12.02
CA GLU A 291 16.10 3.73 13.35
C GLU A 291 17.54 3.39 13.79
N ALA A 292 18.39 2.92 12.87
CA ALA A 292 19.81 2.72 13.14
C ALA A 292 20.50 4.02 13.59
N ALA A 293 20.19 5.14 12.95
CA ALA A 293 20.71 6.44 13.38
C ALA A 293 20.20 6.84 14.77
N ILE A 294 18.93 6.56 15.09
CA ILE A 294 18.37 6.80 16.42
C ILE A 294 19.07 5.92 17.48
N CYS A 295 19.37 4.66 17.17
CA CYS A 295 20.11 3.76 18.05
C CYS A 295 21.51 4.30 18.35
N ALA A 296 22.25 4.74 17.33
CA ALA A 296 23.58 5.35 17.49
C ALA A 296 23.53 6.60 18.39
N VAL A 297 22.55 7.48 18.19
CA VAL A 297 22.36 8.68 19.03
C VAL A 297 22.05 8.31 20.48
N LYS A 298 21.19 7.33 20.74
CA LYS A 298 20.87 6.85 22.10
C LYS A 298 22.11 6.30 22.82
N ARG A 299 23.05 5.71 22.09
CA ARG A 299 24.32 5.21 22.60
C ARG A 299 25.37 6.32 22.78
N GLY A 300 25.11 7.53 22.29
CA GLY A 300 26.07 8.66 22.32
C GLY A 300 27.20 8.53 21.29
N ALA A 301 26.99 7.78 20.19
CA ALA A 301 27.99 7.60 19.16
C ALA A 301 27.93 8.69 18.08
N GLU A 302 29.07 8.96 17.44
CA GLU A 302 29.15 9.89 16.30
C GLU A 302 28.89 9.25 14.94
N ALA A 303 28.90 7.91 14.86
CA ALA A 303 28.67 7.14 13.67
C ALA A 303 27.78 5.91 13.97
N ILE A 304 27.04 5.47 12.94
CA ILE A 304 26.20 4.28 12.99
C ILE A 304 27.10 3.06 12.82
N GLU A 305 27.12 2.15 13.77
CA GLU A 305 27.84 0.89 13.73
C GLU A 305 26.95 -0.27 13.29
N SER A 306 27.54 -1.39 12.93
CA SER A 306 26.84 -2.61 12.54
C SER A 306 25.86 -3.09 13.62
N ALA A 307 26.22 -2.96 14.90
CA ALA A 307 25.34 -3.30 16.02
C ALA A 307 24.06 -2.45 16.06
N ASP A 308 24.14 -1.15 15.74
CA ASP A 308 22.99 -0.26 15.68
C ASP A 308 22.03 -0.68 14.55
N VAL A 309 22.59 -1.09 13.40
CA VAL A 309 21.79 -1.55 12.26
C VAL A 309 21.10 -2.89 12.57
N HIS A 310 21.78 -3.83 13.21
CA HIS A 310 21.18 -5.10 13.61
C HIS A 310 20.06 -4.88 14.63
N HIS A 311 20.26 -4.03 15.62
CA HIS A 311 19.23 -3.68 16.60
C HIS A 311 18.01 -3.00 15.92
N ALA A 312 18.26 -2.07 14.99
CA ALA A 312 17.22 -1.44 14.21
C ALA A 312 16.46 -2.42 13.31
N LEU A 313 17.16 -3.40 12.71
CA LEU A 313 16.55 -4.45 11.91
C LEU A 313 15.58 -5.28 12.75
N ASP A 314 16.01 -5.75 13.92
CA ASP A 314 15.16 -6.47 14.86
C ASP A 314 13.92 -5.63 15.23
N GLN A 315 14.12 -4.35 15.54
CA GLN A 315 13.04 -3.44 15.93
C GLN A 315 12.05 -3.16 14.79
N VAL A 316 12.51 -2.98 13.55
CA VAL A 316 11.65 -2.75 12.38
C VAL A 316 10.90 -4.03 11.99
N MET A 317 11.51 -5.21 12.12
CA MET A 317 10.89 -6.48 11.78
C MET A 317 9.91 -6.96 12.85
N LEU A 318 10.30 -6.91 14.10
CA LEU A 318 9.66 -7.62 15.21
C LEU A 318 8.97 -6.67 16.21
N GLY A 319 9.31 -5.38 16.15
CA GLY A 319 8.91 -4.39 17.17
C GLY A 319 9.91 -4.35 18.33
N ALA A 320 9.71 -3.42 19.26
CA ALA A 320 10.56 -3.29 20.43
C ALA A 320 10.36 -4.47 21.40
N GLU A 321 11.45 -4.93 22.04
CA GLU A 321 11.42 -5.95 23.07
C GLU A 321 10.66 -5.42 24.33
N ARG A 322 9.81 -6.25 24.91
CA ARG A 322 9.06 -5.96 26.13
C ARG A 322 9.64 -6.70 27.32
N ARG A 323 10.71 -6.18 27.88
CA ARG A 323 11.38 -6.74 29.07
C ARG A 323 10.67 -6.42 30.40
N ASP A 324 9.68 -5.54 30.38
CA ASP A 324 8.85 -5.13 31.51
C ASP A 324 7.80 -6.18 31.91
N LEU A 325 7.50 -7.13 31.04
CA LEU A 325 6.51 -8.17 31.28
C LEU A 325 7.09 -9.29 32.18
N GLN A 326 6.57 -9.37 33.41
CA GLN A 326 6.79 -10.54 34.24
C GLN A 326 5.98 -11.72 33.70
N ARG A 327 6.66 -12.77 33.26
CA ARG A 327 6.05 -14.01 32.78
C ARG A 327 6.28 -15.13 33.78
N LEU A 328 5.30 -16.03 33.86
CA LEU A 328 5.44 -17.24 34.64
C LEU A 328 6.52 -18.13 34.03
N GLU A 329 7.27 -18.83 34.86
CA GLU A 329 8.32 -19.76 34.42
C GLU A 329 7.75 -20.84 33.45
N HIS A 330 6.52 -21.28 33.71
CA HIS A 330 5.82 -22.20 32.82
C HIS A 330 5.57 -21.61 31.42
N GLU A 331 5.14 -20.35 31.34
CA GLU A 331 4.91 -19.67 30.04
C GLU A 331 6.21 -19.48 29.25
N ARG A 332 7.30 -19.11 29.94
CA ARG A 332 8.62 -19.00 29.33
C ARG A 332 9.07 -20.33 28.74
N ARG A 333 8.86 -21.44 29.48
CA ARG A 333 9.21 -22.79 29.06
C ARG A 333 8.40 -23.24 27.84
N VAL A 334 7.10 -22.95 27.82
CA VAL A 334 6.23 -23.26 26.67
C VAL A 334 6.66 -22.46 25.43
N THR A 335 6.92 -21.15 25.59
CA THR A 335 7.42 -20.32 24.50
C THR A 335 8.77 -20.82 23.99
N ALA A 336 9.69 -21.21 24.87
CA ALA A 336 10.99 -21.76 24.48
C ALA A 336 10.85 -23.06 23.68
N ALA A 337 9.96 -23.95 24.06
CA ALA A 337 9.69 -25.19 23.33
C ALA A 337 9.07 -24.90 21.95
N HIS A 338 8.18 -23.92 21.87
CA HIS A 338 7.52 -23.47 20.64
C HIS A 338 8.52 -22.88 19.64
N GLU A 339 9.33 -21.91 20.05
CA GLU A 339 10.29 -21.24 19.19
C GLU A 339 11.46 -22.16 18.80
N ALA A 340 11.90 -23.01 19.75
CA ALA A 340 12.90 -24.04 19.45
C ALA A 340 12.40 -25.03 18.39
N ALA A 341 11.11 -25.41 18.42
CA ALA A 341 10.53 -26.30 17.43
C ALA A 341 10.50 -25.66 16.04
N HIS A 342 10.09 -24.41 15.93
CA HIS A 342 10.17 -23.66 14.67
C HIS A 342 11.60 -23.62 14.13
N ALA A 343 12.57 -23.33 14.98
CA ALA A 343 13.97 -23.21 14.58
C ALA A 343 14.56 -24.54 14.08
N ILE A 344 14.35 -25.65 14.81
CA ILE A 344 14.84 -26.97 14.44
C ILE A 344 14.21 -27.45 13.13
N VAL A 345 12.87 -27.36 13.01
CA VAL A 345 12.18 -27.80 11.80
C VAL A 345 12.57 -26.94 10.59
N THR A 346 12.77 -25.62 10.78
CA THR A 346 13.27 -24.75 9.71
C THR A 346 14.67 -25.16 9.26
N ALA A 347 15.60 -25.36 10.19
CA ALA A 347 16.99 -25.69 9.88
C ALA A 347 17.12 -27.07 9.19
N VAL A 348 16.25 -28.02 9.50
CA VAL A 348 16.26 -29.36 8.90
C VAL A 348 15.55 -29.38 7.54
N LEU A 349 14.35 -28.83 7.44
CA LEU A 349 13.54 -28.94 6.21
C LEU A 349 13.86 -27.86 5.18
N LEU A 350 14.35 -26.70 5.60
CA LEU A 350 14.65 -25.56 4.74
C LEU A 350 16.10 -25.08 4.95
N PRO A 351 17.11 -25.94 4.73
CA PRO A 351 18.52 -25.65 5.03
C PRO A 351 19.08 -24.47 4.21
N ALA A 352 18.46 -24.12 3.10
CA ALA A 352 18.80 -22.95 2.31
C ALA A 352 18.37 -21.62 2.98
N GLN A 353 17.48 -21.67 3.97
CA GLN A 353 17.11 -20.52 4.78
C GLN A 353 18.09 -20.36 5.94
N GLU A 354 18.82 -19.26 5.92
CA GLU A 354 19.79 -18.95 6.97
C GLU A 354 19.07 -18.56 8.25
N MET A 355 19.19 -19.39 9.31
CA MET A 355 18.69 -19.04 10.65
C MET A 355 19.46 -17.85 11.19
N GLN A 356 18.77 -16.79 11.60
CA GLN A 356 19.40 -15.58 12.12
C GLN A 356 19.36 -15.51 13.64
N LYS A 357 18.18 -15.72 14.22
CA LYS A 357 17.97 -15.52 15.65
C LYS A 357 16.70 -16.24 16.12
N VAL A 358 16.74 -16.77 17.32
CA VAL A 358 15.59 -17.30 18.05
C VAL A 358 15.51 -16.59 19.40
N SER A 359 14.34 -16.13 19.79
CA SER A 359 14.17 -15.40 21.05
C SER A 359 12.83 -15.71 21.70
N ILE A 360 12.84 -15.76 23.02
CA ILE A 360 11.62 -15.87 23.83
C ILE A 360 11.23 -14.54 24.46
N ILE A 361 11.88 -13.44 24.11
CA ILE A 361 11.54 -12.11 24.62
C ILE A 361 10.30 -11.61 23.85
N PRO A 362 9.21 -11.22 24.55
CA PRO A 362 8.03 -10.69 23.88
C PRO A 362 8.31 -9.38 23.17
N THR A 363 7.54 -9.12 22.10
CA THR A 363 7.67 -7.90 21.33
C THR A 363 6.40 -7.05 21.40
N THR A 364 6.52 -5.76 21.08
CA THR A 364 5.39 -4.81 21.03
C THR A 364 4.38 -5.14 19.92
N ARG A 365 4.74 -6.01 18.97
CA ARG A 365 3.82 -6.50 17.92
C ARG A 365 3.00 -7.72 18.36
N GLY A 366 3.08 -8.11 19.63
CA GLY A 366 2.24 -9.15 20.24
C GLY A 366 2.79 -10.57 20.11
N ALA A 367 4.01 -10.75 19.57
CA ALA A 367 4.68 -12.05 19.60
C ALA A 367 5.21 -12.33 21.02
N ALA A 368 4.98 -13.54 21.53
CA ALA A 368 5.53 -14.00 22.81
C ALA A 368 7.00 -14.42 22.74
N GLY A 369 7.41 -14.85 21.57
CA GLY A 369 8.75 -15.16 21.10
C GLY A 369 8.81 -15.10 19.59
N TYR A 370 9.94 -15.39 18.99
CA TYR A 370 10.10 -15.46 17.54
C TYR A 370 11.30 -16.31 17.13
N SER A 371 11.15 -16.95 15.97
CA SER A 371 12.22 -17.62 15.24
C SER A 371 12.39 -16.90 13.90
N LEU A 372 13.55 -16.29 13.67
CA LEU A 372 13.85 -15.49 12.49
C LEU A 372 14.81 -16.24 11.58
N SER A 373 14.35 -16.55 10.35
CA SER A 373 15.17 -17.04 9.27
C SER A 373 15.06 -16.14 8.04
N LEU A 374 16.12 -16.10 7.21
CA LEU A 374 16.09 -15.37 5.95
C LEU A 374 15.46 -16.25 4.86
N PRO A 375 14.33 -15.84 4.29
CA PRO A 375 13.75 -16.57 3.16
C PRO A 375 14.65 -16.45 1.93
N VAL A 376 14.69 -17.50 1.13
CA VAL A 376 15.36 -17.48 -0.18
C VAL A 376 14.45 -16.79 -1.19
N GLU A 377 14.97 -15.81 -1.94
CA GLU A 377 14.23 -15.18 -3.02
C GLU A 377 14.14 -16.13 -4.21
N LYS A 378 12.93 -16.63 -4.49
CA LYS A 378 12.63 -17.54 -5.59
C LYS A 378 11.41 -17.05 -6.38
N LEU A 379 11.39 -17.33 -7.68
CA LEU A 379 10.23 -17.08 -8.53
C LEU A 379 9.17 -18.19 -8.43
N PHE A 380 9.62 -19.43 -8.23
CA PHE A 380 8.74 -20.60 -8.17
C PHE A 380 9.09 -21.44 -6.95
N TYR A 381 8.07 -22.01 -6.33
CA TYR A 381 8.17 -22.96 -5.23
C TYR A 381 7.65 -24.31 -5.66
N GLU A 382 8.36 -25.38 -5.32
CA GLU A 382 7.91 -26.74 -5.54
C GLU A 382 6.87 -27.15 -4.48
N GLN A 383 5.98 -28.07 -4.84
CA GLN A 383 4.94 -28.58 -3.93
C GLN A 383 5.52 -29.07 -2.60
N GLN A 384 6.65 -29.81 -2.67
CA GLN A 384 7.33 -30.33 -1.49
C GLN A 384 7.90 -29.21 -0.61
N GLU A 385 8.41 -28.15 -1.21
CA GLU A 385 8.95 -27.01 -0.47
C GLU A 385 7.83 -26.25 0.28
N ILE A 386 6.65 -26.10 -0.36
CA ILE A 386 5.51 -25.47 0.32
C ILE A 386 5.00 -26.34 1.47
N LEU A 387 5.03 -27.67 1.31
CA LEU A 387 4.72 -28.60 2.41
C LEU A 387 5.71 -28.41 3.57
N CYS A 388 7.01 -28.24 3.30
CA CYS A 388 8.00 -27.91 4.33
C CYS A 388 7.66 -26.60 5.04
N HIS A 389 7.22 -25.54 4.32
CA HIS A 389 6.77 -24.30 4.95
C HIS A 389 5.52 -24.48 5.82
N ILE A 390 4.58 -25.34 5.42
CA ILE A 390 3.42 -25.69 6.24
C ILE A 390 3.89 -26.43 7.52
N ALA A 391 4.83 -27.37 7.38
CA ALA A 391 5.41 -28.09 8.52
C ALA A 391 6.11 -27.14 9.49
N VAL A 392 6.91 -26.20 9.00
CA VAL A 392 7.54 -25.14 9.81
C VAL A 392 6.50 -24.31 10.55
N ALA A 393 5.43 -23.88 9.86
CA ALA A 393 4.39 -23.09 10.50
C ALA A 393 3.65 -23.87 11.62
N LEU A 394 3.52 -25.19 11.50
CA LEU A 394 2.86 -26.02 12.52
C LEU A 394 3.80 -26.53 13.61
N ALA A 395 5.13 -26.35 13.44
CA ALA A 395 6.16 -26.91 14.31
C ALA A 395 6.04 -26.43 15.76
N GLY A 396 5.77 -25.13 15.99
CA GLY A 396 5.62 -24.58 17.33
C GLY A 396 4.52 -25.28 18.13
N ARG A 397 3.35 -25.49 17.50
CA ARG A 397 2.24 -26.22 18.10
C ARG A 397 2.60 -27.68 18.40
N GLU A 398 3.34 -28.34 17.52
CA GLU A 398 3.80 -29.72 17.77
C GLU A 398 4.81 -29.79 18.91
N GLY A 399 5.72 -28.81 19.03
CA GLY A 399 6.61 -28.69 20.17
C GLY A 399 5.85 -28.49 21.50
N GLU A 400 4.82 -27.65 21.53
CA GLU A 400 3.94 -27.53 22.70
C GLU A 400 3.26 -28.86 23.02
N ARG A 401 2.74 -29.58 22.00
CA ARG A 401 2.07 -30.86 22.17
C ARG A 401 3.00 -31.95 22.73
N MET A 402 4.24 -31.98 22.27
CA MET A 402 5.25 -32.93 22.79
C MET A 402 5.66 -32.60 24.23
N LEU A 403 5.70 -31.31 24.59
CA LEU A 403 6.05 -30.88 25.95
C LEU A 403 4.93 -31.10 26.96
N LEU A 404 3.69 -30.77 26.61
CA LEU A 404 2.56 -30.67 27.55
C LEU A 404 1.50 -31.77 27.40
N GLY A 405 1.52 -32.50 26.27
CA GLY A 405 0.42 -33.36 25.85
C GLY A 405 -0.66 -32.62 25.05
N ALA A 406 -1.44 -33.38 24.27
CA ALA A 406 -2.38 -32.85 23.28
C ALA A 406 -3.48 -31.95 23.90
N GLU A 407 -3.88 -32.18 25.14
CA GLU A 407 -4.98 -31.45 25.80
C GLU A 407 -4.57 -30.10 26.40
N ARG A 408 -3.25 -29.81 26.46
CA ARG A 408 -2.72 -28.61 27.12
C ARG A 408 -2.06 -27.62 26.15
N VAL A 409 -2.26 -27.79 24.84
CA VAL A 409 -1.76 -26.87 23.83
C VAL A 409 -2.47 -25.53 23.97
N GLY A 410 -1.72 -24.44 24.00
CA GLY A 410 -2.21 -23.09 24.22
C GLY A 410 -2.76 -22.41 22.96
N THR A 411 -3.21 -21.17 23.14
CA THR A 411 -3.70 -20.30 22.05
C THR A 411 -2.57 -19.59 21.31
N GLY A 412 -1.32 -19.75 21.74
CA GLY A 412 -0.15 -19.02 21.22
C GLY A 412 0.12 -19.28 19.74
N SER A 413 -0.24 -20.47 19.24
CA SER A 413 -0.03 -20.90 17.86
C SER A 413 -1.12 -20.46 16.86
N SER A 414 -2.07 -19.59 17.25
CA SER A 414 -3.19 -19.21 16.37
C SER A 414 -2.76 -18.57 15.05
N ASN A 415 -1.80 -17.67 15.08
CA ASN A 415 -1.26 -17.01 13.89
C ASN A 415 -0.51 -18.00 12.95
N ASP A 416 0.16 -18.99 13.50
CA ASP A 416 0.91 -19.99 12.73
C ASP A 416 -0.03 -20.99 12.06
N ILE A 417 -1.11 -21.36 12.73
CA ILE A 417 -2.20 -22.15 12.14
C ILE A 417 -2.86 -21.40 10.99
N GLU A 418 -3.12 -20.10 11.14
CA GLU A 418 -3.69 -19.27 10.09
C GLU A 418 -2.77 -19.20 8.86
N LYS A 419 -1.45 -19.00 9.06
CA LYS A 419 -0.46 -19.03 7.99
C LYS A 419 -0.43 -20.38 7.27
N ALA A 420 -0.39 -21.48 8.03
CA ALA A 420 -0.41 -22.84 7.46
C ALA A 420 -1.68 -23.09 6.64
N ALA A 421 -2.84 -22.72 7.17
CA ALA A 421 -4.12 -22.86 6.48
C ALA A 421 -4.20 -22.01 5.20
N LEU A 422 -3.66 -20.79 5.22
CA LEU A 422 -3.59 -19.93 4.04
C LEU A 422 -2.71 -20.55 2.96
N MET A 423 -1.52 -21.10 3.31
CA MET A 423 -0.64 -21.79 2.37
C MET A 423 -1.31 -23.01 1.76
N ALA A 424 -1.93 -23.87 2.57
CA ALA A 424 -2.66 -25.04 2.08
C ALA A 424 -3.81 -24.65 1.12
N ARG A 425 -4.55 -23.58 1.44
CA ARG A 425 -5.60 -23.05 0.58
C ARG A 425 -5.06 -22.54 -0.76
N ARG A 426 -3.94 -21.81 -0.75
CA ARG A 426 -3.29 -21.35 -1.97
C ARG A 426 -2.81 -22.50 -2.84
N MET A 427 -2.20 -23.53 -2.23
CA MET A 427 -1.80 -24.75 -2.95
C MET A 427 -2.97 -25.34 -3.74
N VAL A 428 -4.10 -25.52 -3.09
CA VAL A 428 -5.27 -26.17 -3.72
C VAL A 428 -6.04 -25.23 -4.65
N CYS A 429 -6.33 -24.00 -4.20
CA CYS A 429 -7.27 -23.14 -4.91
C CYS A 429 -6.63 -22.25 -5.97
N GLU A 430 -5.35 -21.86 -5.80
CA GLU A 430 -4.65 -20.95 -6.70
C GLU A 430 -3.66 -21.69 -7.61
N TRP A 431 -2.95 -22.69 -7.08
CA TRP A 431 -1.88 -23.39 -7.81
C TRP A 431 -2.26 -24.77 -8.30
N GLY A 432 -3.46 -25.28 -7.93
CA GLY A 432 -3.95 -26.57 -8.37
C GLY A 432 -3.18 -27.78 -7.79
N MET A 433 -2.40 -27.56 -6.73
CA MET A 433 -1.58 -28.62 -6.10
C MET A 433 -2.44 -29.41 -5.10
N VAL A 434 -2.68 -30.68 -5.42
CA VAL A 434 -3.45 -31.60 -4.56
C VAL A 434 -2.68 -32.87 -4.28
N PRO A 435 -2.86 -33.50 -3.11
CA PRO A 435 -2.07 -34.66 -2.72
C PRO A 435 -2.27 -35.91 -3.60
N SER A 436 -3.39 -36.03 -4.31
CA SER A 436 -3.82 -37.30 -4.92
C SER A 436 -4.28 -37.25 -6.38
N SER A 437 -4.40 -36.08 -7.02
CA SER A 437 -4.80 -35.97 -8.42
C SER A 437 -4.38 -34.64 -9.05
N ASP A 438 -4.16 -34.64 -10.37
CA ASP A 438 -3.77 -33.43 -11.12
C ASP A 438 -4.98 -32.57 -11.56
N GLU A 439 -6.18 -32.88 -11.09
CA GLU A 439 -7.43 -32.27 -11.54
C GLU A 439 -8.10 -31.34 -10.50
N ALA A 440 -7.30 -30.60 -9.71
CA ALA A 440 -7.79 -29.72 -8.65
C ALA A 440 -8.82 -28.66 -9.12
N TYR A 441 -8.74 -28.24 -10.37
CA TYR A 441 -9.67 -27.26 -10.97
C TYR A 441 -11.11 -27.78 -11.13
N LEU A 442 -11.29 -29.09 -11.13
CA LEU A 442 -12.62 -29.75 -11.20
C LEU A 442 -13.24 -30.00 -9.81
N PHE A 443 -12.51 -29.75 -8.74
CA PHE A 443 -12.94 -30.04 -7.38
C PHE A 443 -14.11 -29.14 -6.94
N SER A 444 -15.13 -29.76 -6.33
CA SER A 444 -16.13 -29.06 -5.54
C SER A 444 -15.49 -28.38 -4.32
N GLN A 445 -16.18 -27.46 -3.69
CA GLN A 445 -15.67 -26.77 -2.50
C GLN A 445 -15.31 -27.76 -1.38
N SER A 446 -16.13 -28.78 -1.14
CA SER A 446 -15.86 -29.80 -0.12
C SER A 446 -14.61 -30.64 -0.43
N GLN A 447 -14.34 -30.92 -1.70
CA GLN A 447 -13.11 -31.63 -2.11
C GLN A 447 -11.88 -30.74 -1.94
N LYS A 448 -11.98 -29.43 -2.23
CA LYS A 448 -10.92 -28.46 -1.97
C LYS A 448 -10.61 -28.35 -0.48
N ASP A 449 -11.65 -28.28 0.34
CA ASP A 449 -11.48 -28.21 1.79
C ASP A 449 -10.85 -29.50 2.36
N ALA A 450 -11.23 -30.67 1.85
CA ALA A 450 -10.62 -31.95 2.21
C ALA A 450 -9.14 -32.02 1.79
N ALA A 451 -8.79 -31.55 0.58
CA ALA A 451 -7.40 -31.49 0.13
C ALA A 451 -6.55 -30.52 0.97
N CYS A 452 -7.10 -29.38 1.38
CA CYS A 452 -6.45 -28.47 2.32
C CYS A 452 -6.16 -29.14 3.67
N GLN A 453 -7.15 -29.88 4.21
CA GLN A 453 -6.95 -30.64 5.46
C GLN A 453 -5.88 -31.72 5.31
N GLN A 454 -5.78 -32.39 4.18
CA GLN A 454 -4.72 -33.36 3.92
C GLN A 454 -3.32 -32.71 3.94
N TRP A 455 -3.16 -31.54 3.29
CA TRP A 455 -1.88 -30.81 3.35
C TRP A 455 -1.51 -30.38 4.76
N LEU A 456 -2.46 -29.87 5.53
CA LEU A 456 -2.23 -29.52 6.93
C LEU A 456 -1.81 -30.74 7.77
N HIS A 457 -2.49 -31.87 7.57
CA HIS A 457 -2.17 -33.11 8.28
C HIS A 457 -0.78 -33.65 7.90
N GLN A 458 -0.42 -33.65 6.60
CA GLN A 458 0.91 -34.03 6.14
C GLN A 458 2.00 -33.12 6.71
N GLY A 459 1.77 -31.80 6.71
CA GLY A 459 2.67 -30.83 7.32
C GLY A 459 2.86 -31.06 8.82
N GLN A 460 1.76 -31.35 9.53
CA GLN A 460 1.81 -31.68 10.96
C GLN A 460 2.61 -32.97 11.22
N GLN A 461 2.36 -34.01 10.44
CA GLN A 461 3.12 -35.29 10.54
C GLN A 461 4.61 -35.07 10.28
N LEU A 462 4.95 -34.30 9.27
CA LEU A 462 6.34 -33.99 8.93
C LEU A 462 7.04 -33.22 10.06
N ALA A 463 6.37 -32.21 10.63
CA ALA A 463 6.90 -31.47 11.78
C ALA A 463 7.12 -32.38 13.00
N ALA A 464 6.15 -33.25 13.32
CA ALA A 464 6.26 -34.18 14.41
C ALA A 464 7.42 -35.21 14.22
N GLN A 465 7.56 -35.71 12.98
CA GLN A 465 8.65 -36.63 12.63
C GLN A 465 10.03 -35.97 12.83
N VAL A 466 10.23 -34.76 12.32
CA VAL A 466 11.49 -34.02 12.50
C VAL A 466 11.77 -33.75 13.97
N LEU A 467 10.78 -33.32 14.75
CA LEU A 467 10.98 -33.04 16.17
C LEU A 467 11.28 -34.30 16.99
N GLU A 468 10.75 -35.45 16.62
CA GLU A 468 11.07 -36.70 17.29
C GLU A 468 12.49 -37.19 16.91
N GLU A 469 12.87 -37.07 15.61
CA GLU A 469 14.22 -37.45 15.13
C GLU A 469 15.32 -36.56 15.74
N TYR A 470 15.06 -35.26 15.88
CA TYR A 470 16.00 -34.27 16.44
C TYR A 470 15.61 -33.83 17.86
N ARG A 471 15.01 -34.74 18.64
CA ARG A 471 14.48 -34.44 19.98
C ARG A 471 15.54 -33.90 20.94
N GLU A 472 16.74 -34.46 20.92
CA GLU A 472 17.83 -33.99 21.76
C GLU A 472 18.25 -32.56 21.42
N ALA A 473 18.39 -32.25 20.15
CA ALA A 473 18.71 -30.91 19.66
C ALA A 473 17.64 -29.90 20.04
N TRP A 474 16.36 -30.27 19.89
CA TRP A 474 15.21 -29.44 20.29
C TRP A 474 15.23 -29.14 21.79
N LEU A 475 15.42 -30.13 22.66
CA LEU A 475 15.49 -29.95 24.11
C LEU A 475 16.73 -29.13 24.53
N LYS A 476 17.88 -29.35 23.86
CA LYS A 476 19.08 -28.55 24.10
C LYS A 476 18.88 -27.08 23.76
N LEU A 477 18.25 -26.78 22.59
CA LEU A 477 17.93 -25.42 22.19
C LEU A 477 16.89 -24.77 23.12
N GLN A 478 15.86 -25.52 23.57
CA GLN A 478 14.89 -25.05 24.56
C GLN A 478 15.58 -24.63 25.86
N ASN A 479 16.50 -25.43 26.39
CA ASN A 479 17.23 -25.11 27.61
C ASN A 479 18.12 -23.88 27.41
N LEU A 480 18.79 -23.77 26.28
CA LEU A 480 19.62 -22.61 25.93
C LEU A 480 18.80 -21.32 25.87
N LEU A 481 17.58 -21.37 25.29
CA LEU A 481 16.64 -20.26 25.29
C LEU A 481 16.13 -19.87 26.69
N MET A 482 15.98 -20.86 27.58
CA MET A 482 15.62 -20.57 28.98
C MET A 482 16.74 -19.84 29.74
N GLU A 483 18.00 -20.14 29.43
CA GLU A 483 19.17 -19.51 30.04
C GLU A 483 19.48 -18.13 29.44
N LYS A 484 19.54 -18.02 28.10
CA LYS A 484 20.00 -16.83 27.40
C LYS A 484 18.88 -15.89 26.92
N GLU A 485 17.64 -16.34 26.92
CA GLU A 485 16.43 -15.68 26.36
C GLU A 485 16.51 -15.41 24.86
N SER A 486 17.71 -15.35 24.27
CA SER A 486 17.94 -15.16 22.83
C SER A 486 19.19 -15.91 22.39
N VAL A 487 19.12 -16.54 21.21
CA VAL A 487 20.14 -17.44 20.65
C VAL A 487 20.36 -17.10 19.21
N ASP A 488 21.62 -17.05 18.75
CA ASP A 488 21.97 -16.78 17.36
C ASP A 488 21.82 -18.02 16.47
N GLY A 489 21.69 -17.82 15.16
CA GLY A 489 21.54 -18.92 14.21
C GLY A 489 22.69 -19.93 14.23
N ALA A 490 23.93 -19.48 14.47
CA ALA A 490 25.08 -20.37 14.60
C ALA A 490 24.94 -21.33 15.81
N GLU A 491 24.42 -20.86 16.92
CA GLU A 491 24.16 -21.67 18.12
C GLU A 491 23.03 -22.69 17.88
N VAL A 492 22.01 -22.31 17.08
CA VAL A 492 20.94 -23.26 16.65
C VAL A 492 21.54 -24.41 15.84
N ILE A 493 22.38 -24.08 14.86
CA ILE A 493 23.07 -25.13 14.05
C ILE A 493 23.99 -26.00 14.90
N ALA A 494 24.69 -25.41 15.87
CA ALA A 494 25.52 -26.18 16.80
C ALA A 494 24.71 -27.17 17.67
N CYS A 495 23.43 -26.89 17.96
CA CYS A 495 22.56 -27.84 18.62
C CYS A 495 22.18 -29.04 17.75
N LEU A 496 22.13 -28.89 16.43
CA LEU A 496 21.82 -29.96 15.46
C LEU A 496 23.01 -30.86 15.20
N THR A 497 24.24 -30.35 15.29
CA THR A 497 25.46 -31.08 14.92
C THR A 497 26.16 -31.73 16.11
N ALA A 498 25.71 -31.51 17.32
CA ALA A 498 26.24 -32.04 18.57
C ALA A 498 25.44 -33.24 19.08
#